data_9533772de5aab9a0c7f956ea0ce7720d
#
_entry.id   9533772de5aab9a0c7f956ea0ce7720d
#
_cell.length_a   1.000
_cell.length_b   1.000
_cell.length_c   1.000
_cell.angle_alpha   90.00
_cell.angle_beta   90.00
_cell.angle_gamma   90.00
#
_symmetry.space_group_name_H-M   'P 1'
#
loop_
_entity.id
_entity.type
_entity.pdbx_description
1 polymer ?
#
loop_
_entity_poly.entity_id
_entity_poly.type
_entity_poly.pdbx_seq_one_letter_code
_entity_poly.pdbx_strand_id
1 'polypeptide(L)'
;MPTRALNSNGLFWPLLTSFFGAKKVGNRHKGNELKEISISRAERLLNLVEEFRSHRRPVSGSDLAETLNVSIRTLYRDIASLRALGASIEGEPGVGYILRSGFLLPPIMFTVEEVDALVLGSLWVADKADKPMAEAARKAMARLTAVLPVELTDRVEAKYLEVMPSGHARQESVDISAIRQAIHLERKLSIGYADAAGKPSERVIWPFFISYMDGGRLISAWCELRDDIRHFRTDRMVSLSELPTRYPRRRHDLIKLWRELESSEVPRK
;
A
#
# COMPACT_ATOMS: atom_id res chain seq x y z
N MET A 1 -4.80 44.17 -20.59
CA MET A 1 -3.88 43.36 -19.75
C MET A 1 -4.67 42.78 -18.60
N PRO A 2 -4.99 41.50 -18.57
CA PRO A 2 -5.63 40.87 -17.40
C PRO A 2 -4.55 40.25 -16.51
N THR A 3 -4.59 40.61 -15.25
CA THR A 3 -3.78 40.17 -14.14
C THR A 3 -3.98 38.68 -13.90
N ARG A 4 -2.92 37.87 -14.04
CA ARG A 4 -2.86 36.48 -13.67
C ARG A 4 -3.02 36.34 -12.15
N ALA A 5 -4.14 35.79 -11.71
CA ALA A 5 -4.29 35.28 -10.35
C ALA A 5 -3.41 34.02 -10.19
N LEU A 6 -2.35 34.14 -9.43
CA LEU A 6 -1.54 33.03 -8.96
C LEU A 6 -2.38 32.19 -7.98
N ASN A 7 -2.73 31.01 -8.39
CA ASN A 7 -3.35 30.03 -7.52
C ASN A 7 -2.31 29.55 -6.49
N SER A 8 -2.61 29.74 -5.21
CA SER A 8 -1.69 29.59 -4.07
C SER A 8 -1.33 28.14 -3.70
N ASN A 9 -1.39 27.21 -4.63
CA ASN A 9 -1.00 25.81 -4.43
C ASN A 9 -0.06 25.36 -5.56
N GLY A 10 1.13 25.97 -5.60
CA GLY A 10 2.22 25.52 -6.47
C GLY A 10 2.82 24.20 -5.99
N LEU A 11 2.16 23.09 -6.24
CA LEU A 11 2.70 21.75 -6.06
C LEU A 11 2.71 21.03 -7.40
N PHE A 12 3.89 20.99 -7.98
CA PHE A 12 4.24 20.21 -9.15
C PHE A 12 4.22 18.71 -8.76
N TRP A 13 3.30 17.94 -9.36
CA TRP A 13 3.17 16.52 -9.12
C TRP A 13 3.37 15.71 -10.40
N PRO A 14 4.61 15.35 -10.79
CA PRO A 14 4.85 14.36 -11.85
C PRO A 14 5.27 12.95 -11.35
N LEU A 15 5.39 12.68 -10.03
CA LEU A 15 6.13 11.49 -9.58
C LEU A 15 5.29 10.28 -9.12
N LEU A 16 3.97 10.38 -9.02
CA LEU A 16 3.16 9.26 -8.50
C LEU A 16 2.59 8.30 -9.56
N THR A 17 2.59 8.65 -10.83
CA THR A 17 2.09 7.77 -11.89
C THR A 17 3.03 6.62 -12.24
N SER A 18 4.30 6.69 -11.83
CA SER A 18 5.32 5.68 -12.14
C SER A 18 5.31 4.45 -11.23
N PHE A 19 4.71 4.54 -10.04
CA PHE A 19 4.78 3.46 -9.04
C PHE A 19 3.71 2.36 -9.19
N PHE A 20 2.68 2.54 -10.03
CA PHE A 20 1.60 1.57 -10.22
C PHE A 20 1.50 0.99 -11.62
N GLY A 21 2.51 1.18 -12.45
CA GLY A 21 2.59 0.58 -13.78
C GLY A 21 3.18 -0.83 -13.73
N ALA A 22 2.39 -1.85 -13.45
CA ALA A 22 2.78 -3.23 -13.68
C ALA A 22 3.01 -3.47 -15.18
N LYS A 23 4.25 -3.40 -15.66
CA LYS A 23 4.64 -3.88 -16.98
C LYS A 23 4.48 -5.40 -17.01
N LYS A 24 3.55 -5.90 -17.84
CA LYS A 24 3.57 -7.29 -18.29
C LYS A 24 4.88 -7.54 -19.04
N VAL A 25 5.79 -8.26 -18.42
CA VAL A 25 6.96 -8.81 -19.10
C VAL A 25 6.49 -10.02 -19.90
N GLY A 26 6.39 -9.86 -21.20
CA GLY A 26 6.14 -10.95 -22.14
C GLY A 26 7.38 -11.81 -22.26
N ASN A 27 7.35 -13.00 -21.72
CA ASN A 27 8.42 -13.99 -21.81
C ASN A 27 8.29 -14.75 -23.14
N ARG A 28 9.10 -14.38 -24.15
CA ARG A 28 9.35 -15.21 -25.32
C ARG A 28 10.55 -16.11 -25.00
N HIS A 29 10.31 -17.34 -24.62
CA HIS A 29 11.37 -18.33 -24.57
C HIS A 29 11.47 -19.08 -25.91
N LYS A 30 12.60 -18.89 -26.56
CA LYS A 30 13.12 -19.80 -27.60
C LYS A 30 13.71 -21.02 -26.89
N GLY A 31 13.42 -22.20 -27.46
CA GLY A 31 13.83 -23.47 -26.91
C GLY A 31 15.35 -23.60 -26.70
N ASN A 32 15.67 -24.20 -25.59
CA ASN A 32 16.93 -24.88 -25.36
C ASN A 32 16.63 -26.10 -24.50
N GLU A 33 17.07 -27.27 -24.97
CA GLU A 33 16.97 -28.55 -24.25
C GLU A 33 17.73 -28.43 -22.92
N LEU A 34 16.99 -28.24 -21.84
CA LEU A 34 17.52 -28.26 -20.49
C LEU A 34 17.21 -29.63 -19.86
N LYS A 35 18.29 -30.31 -19.45
CA LYS A 35 18.24 -31.44 -18.51
C LYS A 35 17.15 -31.18 -17.46
N GLU A 36 16.32 -32.19 -17.19
CA GLU A 36 15.42 -32.19 -16.04
C GLU A 36 16.21 -31.90 -14.76
N ILE A 37 16.27 -30.64 -14.38
CA ILE A 37 16.75 -30.25 -13.05
C ILE A 37 15.62 -30.62 -12.11
N SER A 38 15.81 -31.66 -11.33
CA SER A 38 14.92 -32.08 -10.26
C SER A 38 14.77 -30.91 -9.27
N ILE A 39 13.67 -30.18 -9.38
CA ILE A 39 13.33 -29.08 -8.47
C ILE A 39 13.30 -29.61 -7.04
N SER A 40 14.06 -28.99 -6.14
CA SER A 40 14.09 -29.40 -4.73
C SER A 40 12.70 -29.30 -4.09
N ARG A 41 12.43 -30.10 -3.03
CA ARG A 41 11.14 -30.00 -2.33
C ARG A 41 10.88 -28.60 -1.79
N ALA A 42 11.92 -27.94 -1.28
CA ALA A 42 11.81 -26.57 -0.75
C ALA A 42 11.43 -25.56 -1.84
N GLU A 43 12.11 -25.60 -2.96
CA GLU A 43 11.84 -24.76 -4.13
C GLU A 43 10.42 -24.99 -4.67
N ARG A 44 9.97 -26.24 -4.72
CA ARG A 44 8.63 -26.58 -5.15
C ARG A 44 7.55 -26.04 -4.19
N LEU A 45 7.78 -26.08 -2.87
CA LEU A 45 6.86 -25.49 -1.89
C LEU A 45 6.78 -23.96 -2.04
N LEU A 46 7.89 -23.29 -2.33
CA LEU A 46 7.91 -21.86 -2.62
C LEU A 46 7.13 -21.54 -3.89
N ASN A 47 7.38 -22.25 -4.97
CA ASN A 47 6.66 -22.08 -6.23
C ASN A 47 5.16 -22.30 -6.06
N LEU A 48 4.75 -23.27 -5.24
CA LEU A 48 3.34 -23.51 -4.93
C LEU A 48 2.71 -22.33 -4.16
N VAL A 49 3.43 -21.71 -3.23
CA VAL A 49 2.96 -20.51 -2.52
C VAL A 49 2.84 -19.33 -3.47
N GLU A 50 3.78 -19.13 -4.39
CA GLU A 50 3.73 -18.07 -5.40
C GLU A 50 2.56 -18.27 -6.35
N GLU A 51 2.33 -19.51 -6.79
CA GLU A 51 1.21 -19.83 -7.66
C GLU A 51 -0.13 -19.52 -6.95
N PHE A 52 -0.32 -19.90 -5.70
CA PHE A 52 -1.49 -19.52 -4.94
C PHE A 52 -1.68 -17.99 -4.85
N ARG A 53 -0.61 -17.23 -4.76
CA ARG A 53 -0.66 -15.75 -4.65
C ARG A 53 -1.03 -15.06 -5.95
N SER A 54 -0.70 -15.67 -7.08
CA SER A 54 -1.07 -15.12 -8.39
C SER A 54 -2.59 -15.18 -8.62
N HIS A 55 -3.30 -16.03 -7.86
CA HIS A 55 -4.73 -16.27 -8.02
C HIS A 55 -5.55 -15.66 -6.87
N ARG A 56 -6.61 -14.95 -7.25
CA ARG A 56 -7.60 -14.39 -6.29
C ARG A 56 -8.83 -15.28 -6.10
N ARG A 57 -8.92 -16.38 -6.85
CA ARG A 57 -10.01 -17.37 -6.82
C ARG A 57 -9.44 -18.76 -6.59
N PRO A 58 -10.25 -19.70 -6.11
CA PRO A 58 -9.79 -21.09 -5.98
C PRO A 58 -9.28 -21.63 -7.31
N VAL A 59 -8.14 -22.32 -7.26
CA VAL A 59 -7.49 -22.98 -8.41
C VAL A 59 -7.63 -24.48 -8.26
N SER A 60 -7.91 -25.20 -9.35
CA SER A 60 -8.06 -26.64 -9.30
C SER A 60 -6.73 -27.35 -8.98
N GLY A 61 -6.80 -28.51 -8.32
CA GLY A 61 -5.60 -29.28 -8.06
C GLY A 61 -4.91 -29.76 -9.32
N SER A 62 -5.67 -30.01 -10.42
CA SER A 62 -5.10 -30.37 -11.73
C SER A 62 -4.26 -29.25 -12.31
N ASP A 63 -4.79 -28.02 -12.33
CA ASP A 63 -4.09 -26.86 -12.89
C ASP A 63 -2.80 -26.55 -12.10
N LEU A 64 -2.87 -26.61 -10.77
CA LEU A 64 -1.69 -26.43 -9.91
C LEU A 64 -0.63 -27.52 -10.15
N ALA A 65 -1.06 -28.78 -10.32
CA ALA A 65 -0.14 -29.89 -10.58
C ALA A 65 0.52 -29.77 -11.96
N GLU A 66 -0.23 -29.32 -12.97
CA GLU A 66 0.25 -29.05 -14.31
C GLU A 66 1.26 -27.90 -14.30
N THR A 67 0.89 -26.76 -13.71
CA THR A 67 1.77 -25.56 -13.61
C THR A 67 3.10 -25.89 -12.94
N LEU A 68 3.06 -26.68 -11.87
CA LEU A 68 4.27 -27.07 -11.12
C LEU A 68 4.99 -28.30 -11.69
N ASN A 69 4.47 -28.88 -12.77
CA ASN A 69 4.98 -30.09 -13.39
C ASN A 69 5.18 -31.25 -12.39
N VAL A 70 4.16 -31.52 -11.55
CA VAL A 70 4.18 -32.57 -10.54
C VAL A 70 2.94 -33.46 -10.63
N SER A 71 3.02 -34.69 -10.04
CA SER A 71 1.83 -35.52 -9.90
C SER A 71 0.84 -34.87 -8.92
N ILE A 72 -0.46 -35.13 -9.12
CA ILE A 72 -1.52 -34.68 -8.21
C ILE A 72 -1.31 -35.18 -6.76
N ARG A 73 -0.76 -36.35 -6.60
CA ARG A 73 -0.39 -36.92 -5.30
C ARG A 73 0.73 -36.11 -4.63
N THR A 74 1.71 -35.65 -5.40
CA THR A 74 2.79 -34.80 -4.90
C THR A 74 2.25 -33.46 -4.47
N LEU A 75 1.38 -32.84 -5.28
CA LEU A 75 0.73 -31.57 -4.96
C LEU A 75 -0.04 -31.65 -3.63
N TYR A 76 -0.88 -32.67 -3.44
CA TYR A 76 -1.66 -32.77 -2.19
C TYR A 76 -0.77 -32.96 -0.96
N ARG A 77 0.35 -33.70 -1.08
CA ARG A 77 1.33 -33.80 -0.01
C ARG A 77 2.02 -32.46 0.28
N ASP A 78 2.30 -31.68 -0.74
CA ASP A 78 2.91 -30.36 -0.58
C ASP A 78 1.91 -29.35 0.03
N ILE A 79 0.63 -29.36 -0.37
CA ILE A 79 -0.44 -28.60 0.29
C ILE A 79 -0.57 -28.99 1.77
N ALA A 80 -0.55 -30.27 2.10
CA ALA A 80 -0.60 -30.72 3.48
C ALA A 80 0.63 -30.25 4.27
N SER A 81 1.82 -30.23 3.66
CA SER A 81 3.03 -29.70 4.27
C SER A 81 2.93 -28.19 4.54
N LEU A 82 2.43 -27.40 3.60
CA LEU A 82 2.21 -25.98 3.80
C LEU A 82 1.18 -25.70 4.90
N ARG A 83 0.08 -26.47 4.97
CA ARG A 83 -0.90 -26.37 6.05
C ARG A 83 -0.28 -26.67 7.41
N ALA A 84 0.57 -27.71 7.50
CA ALA A 84 1.30 -28.04 8.72
C ALA A 84 2.29 -26.93 9.14
N LEU A 85 2.82 -26.17 8.18
CA LEU A 85 3.66 -24.99 8.42
C LEU A 85 2.84 -23.73 8.76
N GLY A 86 1.51 -23.81 8.84
CA GLY A 86 0.63 -22.71 9.22
C GLY A 86 0.03 -21.94 8.05
N ALA A 87 0.18 -22.42 6.80
CA ALA A 87 -0.48 -21.80 5.65
C ALA A 87 -1.99 -22.01 5.73
N SER A 88 -2.75 -20.90 5.67
CA SER A 88 -4.22 -20.94 5.63
C SER A 88 -4.70 -21.25 4.21
N ILE A 89 -4.54 -22.51 3.78
CA ILE A 89 -5.01 -22.97 2.48
C ILE A 89 -6.38 -23.63 2.68
N GLU A 90 -7.42 -23.02 2.12
CA GLU A 90 -8.78 -23.57 2.08
C GLU A 90 -9.03 -24.30 0.77
N GLY A 91 -9.95 -25.26 0.81
CA GLY A 91 -10.34 -26.04 -0.35
C GLY A 91 -10.06 -27.53 -0.21
N GLU A 92 -10.59 -28.29 -1.17
CA GLU A 92 -10.52 -29.75 -1.23
C GLU A 92 -10.45 -30.23 -2.69
N PRO A 93 -10.11 -31.52 -2.92
CA PRO A 93 -10.10 -32.10 -4.24
C PRO A 93 -11.45 -31.91 -4.95
N GLY A 94 -11.41 -31.47 -6.21
CA GLY A 94 -12.60 -31.22 -7.03
C GLY A 94 -13.25 -29.83 -6.88
N VAL A 95 -13.00 -29.13 -5.78
CA VAL A 95 -13.49 -27.75 -5.56
C VAL A 95 -12.44 -26.70 -5.90
N GLY A 96 -11.17 -27.04 -5.68
CA GLY A 96 -10.04 -26.13 -5.84
C GLY A 96 -9.51 -25.62 -4.49
N TYR A 97 -8.37 -24.95 -4.56
CA TYR A 97 -7.62 -24.49 -3.39
C TYR A 97 -7.34 -23.00 -3.49
N ILE A 98 -7.38 -22.30 -2.37
CA ILE A 98 -7.07 -20.87 -2.25
C ILE A 98 -6.25 -20.61 -0.98
N LEU A 99 -5.22 -19.79 -1.09
CA LEU A 99 -4.46 -19.30 0.05
C LEU A 99 -5.11 -18.03 0.59
N ARG A 100 -5.49 -18.05 1.87
CA ARG A 100 -6.04 -16.87 2.55
C ARG A 100 -4.96 -15.91 3.02
N SER A 101 -5.33 -14.65 3.16
CA SER A 101 -4.43 -13.60 3.64
C SER A 101 -3.92 -13.88 5.07
N GLY A 102 -2.68 -13.51 5.35
CA GLY A 102 -2.07 -13.62 6.68
C GLY A 102 -0.99 -14.70 6.80
N PHE A 103 -0.66 -15.40 5.73
CA PHE A 103 0.43 -16.36 5.71
C PHE A 103 1.81 -15.69 5.72
N LEU A 104 2.78 -16.37 6.34
CA LEU A 104 4.20 -15.98 6.33
C LEU A 104 4.69 -15.70 4.90
N LEU A 105 5.44 -14.64 4.74
CA LEU A 105 6.16 -14.40 3.51
C LEU A 105 7.13 -15.58 3.27
N PRO A 106 7.25 -16.10 2.04
CA PRO A 106 8.34 -17.02 1.72
C PRO A 106 9.69 -16.35 2.02
N PRO A 107 10.78 -17.10 2.13
CA PRO A 107 12.11 -16.48 2.24
C PRO A 107 12.28 -15.52 1.07
N ILE A 108 12.17 -14.24 1.36
CA ILE A 108 12.41 -13.17 0.40
C ILE A 108 13.90 -12.92 0.45
N MET A 109 14.56 -13.06 -0.69
CA MET A 109 15.96 -12.67 -0.83
C MET A 109 15.98 -11.20 -1.20
N PHE A 110 16.43 -10.35 -0.29
CA PHE A 110 16.66 -8.94 -0.55
C PHE A 110 18.11 -8.70 -0.96
N THR A 111 18.32 -7.82 -1.92
CA THR A 111 19.64 -7.22 -2.15
C THR A 111 19.93 -6.20 -1.05
N VAL A 112 21.18 -5.79 -0.96
CA VAL A 112 21.62 -4.75 0.00
C VAL A 112 20.85 -3.45 -0.23
N GLU A 113 20.69 -3.04 -1.48
CA GLU A 113 20.01 -1.80 -1.88
C GLU A 113 18.51 -1.86 -1.55
N GLU A 114 17.88 -3.02 -1.66
CA GLU A 114 16.49 -3.21 -1.30
C GLU A 114 16.28 -3.10 0.22
N VAL A 115 17.20 -3.66 1.02
CA VAL A 115 17.19 -3.50 2.47
C VAL A 115 17.35 -2.02 2.85
N ASP A 116 18.31 -1.33 2.26
CA ASP A 116 18.55 0.10 2.50
C ASP A 116 17.31 0.94 2.17
N ALA A 117 16.64 0.66 1.06
CA ALA A 117 15.40 1.33 0.67
C ALA A 117 14.25 1.08 1.68
N LEU A 118 14.12 -0.16 2.17
CA LEU A 118 13.12 -0.52 3.19
C LEU A 118 13.41 0.17 4.53
N VAL A 119 14.67 0.23 4.94
CA VAL A 119 15.11 0.94 6.16
C VAL A 119 14.77 2.41 6.05
N LEU A 120 15.20 3.08 4.96
CA LEU A 120 14.94 4.51 4.76
C LEU A 120 13.44 4.81 4.72
N GLY A 121 12.67 4.01 3.99
CA GLY A 121 11.20 4.14 3.92
C GLY A 121 10.54 3.96 5.29
N SER A 122 11.00 3.01 6.08
CA SER A 122 10.49 2.75 7.44
C SER A 122 10.84 3.87 8.41
N LEU A 123 12.05 4.42 8.34
CA LEU A 123 12.48 5.59 9.11
C LEU A 123 11.64 6.81 8.74
N TRP A 124 11.41 7.03 7.45
CA TRP A 124 10.54 8.11 6.98
C TRP A 124 9.11 7.98 7.53
N VAL A 125 8.52 6.79 7.45
CA VAL A 125 7.18 6.53 8.02
C VAL A 125 7.17 6.73 9.53
N ALA A 126 8.22 6.27 10.24
CA ALA A 126 8.33 6.42 11.69
C ALA A 126 8.42 7.88 12.13
N ASP A 127 8.99 8.77 11.29
CA ASP A 127 9.08 10.22 11.55
C ASP A 127 7.82 10.98 11.12
N LYS A 128 7.29 10.68 9.92
CA LYS A 128 6.22 11.49 9.30
C LYS A 128 4.81 11.00 9.58
N ALA A 129 4.62 9.71 9.88
CA ALA A 129 3.27 9.17 10.07
C ALA A 129 2.74 9.39 11.50
N ASP A 130 1.44 9.15 11.68
CA ASP A 130 0.81 9.10 12.99
C ASP A 130 1.35 7.94 13.84
N LYS A 131 1.21 8.04 15.16
CA LYS A 131 1.77 7.06 16.14
C LYS A 131 1.48 5.60 15.78
N PRO A 132 0.21 5.18 15.45
CA PRO A 132 -0.07 3.79 15.11
C PRO A 132 0.72 3.30 13.89
N MET A 133 0.85 4.12 12.85
CA MET A 133 1.59 3.75 11.65
C MET A 133 3.11 3.77 11.89
N ALA A 134 3.62 4.73 12.65
CA ALA A 134 5.01 4.78 13.07
C ALA A 134 5.41 3.54 13.89
N GLU A 135 4.54 3.09 14.81
CA GLU A 135 4.75 1.84 15.55
C GLU A 135 4.70 0.61 14.64
N ALA A 136 3.77 0.58 13.69
CA ALA A 136 3.69 -0.52 12.72
C ALA A 136 4.96 -0.61 11.86
N ALA A 137 5.51 0.52 11.40
CA ALA A 137 6.76 0.57 10.67
C ALA A 137 7.94 0.02 11.50
N ARG A 138 8.07 0.47 12.77
CA ARG A 138 9.11 -0.04 13.68
C ARG A 138 8.98 -1.55 13.92
N LYS A 139 7.75 -2.05 14.14
CA LYS A 139 7.50 -3.49 14.32
C LYS A 139 7.82 -4.30 13.05
N ALA A 140 7.48 -3.76 11.88
CA ALA A 140 7.81 -4.40 10.60
C ALA A 140 9.33 -4.49 10.39
N MET A 141 10.07 -3.41 10.68
CA MET A 141 11.52 -3.41 10.62
C MET A 141 12.15 -4.40 11.59
N ALA A 142 11.71 -4.42 12.85
CA ALA A 142 12.24 -5.38 13.83
C ALA A 142 12.05 -6.85 13.38
N ARG A 143 10.89 -7.17 12.75
CA ARG A 143 10.65 -8.51 12.19
C ARG A 143 11.53 -8.80 11.00
N LEU A 144 11.75 -7.81 10.13
CA LEU A 144 12.63 -7.96 8.98
C LEU A 144 14.08 -8.20 9.44
N THR A 145 14.60 -7.35 10.34
CA THR A 145 15.95 -7.47 10.89
C THR A 145 16.19 -8.84 11.54
N ALA A 146 15.19 -9.38 12.25
CA ALA A 146 15.30 -10.67 12.91
C ALA A 146 15.49 -11.88 11.96
N VAL A 147 15.22 -11.72 10.66
CA VAL A 147 15.39 -12.78 9.64
C VAL A 147 16.47 -12.47 8.62
N LEU A 148 17.10 -11.31 8.70
CA LEU A 148 18.21 -10.93 7.83
C LEU A 148 19.50 -11.67 8.23
N PRO A 149 20.39 -11.97 7.26
CA PRO A 149 21.76 -12.37 7.53
C PRO A 149 22.50 -11.33 8.39
N VAL A 150 23.49 -11.80 9.18
CA VAL A 150 24.24 -10.92 10.12
C VAL A 150 24.86 -9.73 9.39
N GLU A 151 25.40 -9.93 8.20
CA GLU A 151 26.05 -8.88 7.41
C GLU A 151 25.09 -7.75 7.01
N LEU A 152 23.80 -8.06 6.81
CA LEU A 152 22.78 -7.06 6.51
C LEU A 152 22.19 -6.46 7.79
N THR A 153 22.13 -7.23 8.88
CA THR A 153 21.70 -6.73 10.19
C THR A 153 22.66 -5.66 10.70
N ASP A 154 23.98 -5.90 10.62
CA ASP A 154 25.01 -4.93 11.01
C ASP A 154 24.85 -3.61 10.26
N ARG A 155 24.48 -3.65 8.97
CA ARG A 155 24.22 -2.44 8.18
C ARG A 155 22.98 -1.68 8.64
N VAL A 156 21.90 -2.39 8.95
CA VAL A 156 20.68 -1.78 9.49
C VAL A 156 20.95 -1.11 10.85
N GLU A 157 21.78 -1.74 11.69
CA GLU A 157 22.14 -1.24 13.01
C GLU A 157 23.18 -0.11 12.97
N ALA A 158 24.02 -0.05 11.94
CA ALA A 158 25.05 0.97 11.77
C ALA A 158 24.50 2.40 11.62
N LYS A 159 23.18 2.57 11.47
CA LYS A 159 22.47 3.87 11.41
C LYS A 159 23.09 4.88 10.44
N TYR A 160 23.63 4.42 9.31
CA TYR A 160 24.19 5.31 8.30
C TYR A 160 23.10 6.01 7.45
N LEU A 161 21.86 5.62 7.60
CA LEU A 161 20.68 6.27 7.02
C LEU A 161 19.91 7.02 8.11
N GLU A 162 19.63 8.27 7.88
CA GLU A 162 18.86 9.11 8.80
C GLU A 162 17.83 9.93 8.00
N VAL A 163 16.65 10.08 8.57
CA VAL A 163 15.66 11.02 8.06
C VAL A 163 15.74 12.28 8.92
N MET A 164 16.22 13.36 8.32
CA MET A 164 16.30 14.65 9.02
C MET A 164 14.90 15.11 9.41
N PRO A 165 14.70 15.51 10.68
CA PRO A 165 13.41 16.05 11.11
C PRO A 165 13.06 17.27 10.25
N SER A 166 11.87 17.25 9.64
CA SER A 166 11.40 18.48 9.00
C SER A 166 11.09 19.49 10.08
N GLY A 167 11.73 20.67 10.03
CA GLY A 167 11.59 21.73 11.03
C GLY A 167 10.17 22.32 11.17
N HIS A 168 9.17 21.69 10.59
CA HIS A 168 7.77 22.09 10.56
C HIS A 168 6.82 20.96 10.98
N ALA A 169 7.20 20.15 11.97
CA ALA A 169 6.24 19.25 12.62
C ALA A 169 5.17 20.10 13.28
N ARG A 170 4.16 20.54 12.53
CA ARG A 170 2.98 21.20 13.09
C ARG A 170 2.21 20.17 13.91
N GLN A 171 1.91 20.56 15.12
CA GLN A 171 1.12 19.76 16.04
C GLN A 171 -0.26 19.57 15.39
N GLU A 172 -0.57 18.35 14.98
CA GLU A 172 -1.89 18.03 14.42
C GLU A 172 -2.90 17.98 15.54
N SER A 173 -3.99 18.70 15.37
CA SER A 173 -5.09 18.77 16.32
C SER A 173 -6.12 17.65 16.14
N VAL A 174 -5.97 16.82 15.09
CA VAL A 174 -6.93 15.76 14.75
C VAL A 174 -6.28 14.39 14.65
N ASP A 175 -7.03 13.35 14.94
CA ASP A 175 -6.58 11.95 14.85
C ASP A 175 -6.56 11.48 13.40
N ILE A 176 -5.37 11.35 12.84
CA ILE A 176 -5.17 10.84 11.48
C ILE A 176 -5.55 9.37 11.34
N SER A 177 -5.45 8.59 12.41
CA SER A 177 -5.85 7.18 12.37
C SER A 177 -7.36 7.04 12.16
N ALA A 178 -8.15 7.93 12.75
CA ALA A 178 -9.61 7.98 12.53
C ALA A 178 -9.94 8.35 11.08
N ILE A 179 -9.21 9.31 10.48
CA ILE A 179 -9.40 9.64 9.05
C ILE A 179 -9.09 8.43 8.17
N ARG A 180 -7.99 7.73 8.44
CA ARG A 180 -7.61 6.53 7.67
C ARG A 180 -8.64 5.41 7.81
N GLN A 181 -9.19 5.22 9.01
CA GLN A 181 -10.27 4.27 9.26
C GLN A 181 -11.55 4.65 8.50
N ALA A 182 -11.94 5.92 8.52
CA ALA A 182 -13.10 6.42 7.78
C ALA A 182 -12.96 6.20 6.27
N ILE A 183 -11.76 6.42 5.71
CA ILE A 183 -11.46 6.09 4.30
C ILE A 183 -11.62 4.61 4.01
N HIS A 184 -11.12 3.75 4.91
CA HIS A 184 -11.22 2.30 4.73
C HIS A 184 -12.67 1.80 4.81
N LEU A 185 -13.44 2.34 5.74
CA LEU A 185 -14.86 2.00 5.95
C LEU A 185 -15.82 2.77 5.04
N GLU A 186 -15.32 3.68 4.21
CA GLU A 186 -16.10 4.57 3.35
C GLU A 186 -17.13 5.39 4.14
N ARG A 187 -16.73 5.96 5.30
CA ARG A 187 -17.61 6.75 6.18
C ARG A 187 -17.37 8.24 6.05
N LYS A 188 -18.47 8.99 6.16
CA LYS A 188 -18.40 10.46 6.16
C LYS A 188 -17.74 10.97 7.44
N LEU A 189 -17.07 12.10 7.32
CA LEU A 189 -16.53 12.86 8.45
C LEU A 189 -17.14 14.24 8.50
N SER A 190 -17.47 14.70 9.71
CA SER A 190 -17.69 16.13 9.99
C SER A 190 -16.39 16.73 10.51
N ILE A 191 -15.94 17.81 9.89
CA ILE A 191 -14.70 18.52 10.25
C ILE A 191 -14.97 19.99 10.50
N GLY A 192 -14.38 20.53 11.56
CA GLY A 192 -14.15 21.96 11.71
C GLY A 192 -12.91 22.36 10.93
N TYR A 193 -13.00 23.29 10.01
CA TYR A 193 -11.90 23.66 9.12
C TYR A 193 -11.68 25.16 9.06
N ALA A 194 -10.45 25.61 9.28
CA ALA A 194 -10.04 27.00 9.07
C ALA A 194 -9.39 27.13 7.68
N ASP A 195 -9.90 28.03 6.85
CA ASP A 195 -9.33 28.29 5.52
C ASP A 195 -7.97 29.03 5.59
N ALA A 196 -7.41 29.41 4.45
CA ALA A 196 -6.12 30.08 4.38
C ALA A 196 -6.14 31.47 5.06
N ALA A 197 -7.31 32.11 5.15
CA ALA A 197 -7.53 33.38 5.83
C ALA A 197 -7.89 33.19 7.32
N GLY A 198 -7.91 31.96 7.83
CA GLY A 198 -8.27 31.63 9.20
C GLY A 198 -9.79 31.61 9.46
N LYS A 199 -10.64 31.75 8.44
CA LYS A 199 -12.09 31.75 8.60
C LYS A 199 -12.58 30.32 8.91
N PRO A 200 -13.24 30.11 10.05
CA PRO A 200 -13.74 28.79 10.43
C PRO A 200 -14.97 28.41 9.61
N SER A 201 -15.15 27.11 9.38
CA SER A 201 -16.32 26.54 8.74
C SER A 201 -16.46 25.06 9.12
N GLU A 202 -17.70 24.58 9.22
CA GLU A 202 -17.97 23.17 9.33
C GLU A 202 -18.20 22.53 7.96
N ARG A 203 -17.68 21.33 7.78
CA ARG A 203 -17.75 20.59 6.52
C ARG A 203 -18.10 19.13 6.77
N VAL A 204 -19.02 18.60 5.98
CA VAL A 204 -19.15 17.15 5.83
C VAL A 204 -18.36 16.75 4.60
N ILE A 205 -17.44 15.80 4.80
CA ILE A 205 -16.54 15.32 3.76
C ILE A 205 -16.60 13.79 3.63
N TRP A 206 -16.31 13.31 2.42
CA TRP A 206 -16.12 11.89 2.11
C TRP A 206 -14.64 11.68 1.76
N PRO A 207 -13.82 11.38 2.75
CA PRO A 207 -12.39 11.28 2.54
C PRO A 207 -12.05 10.01 1.74
N PHE A 208 -11.23 10.12 0.70
CA PHE A 208 -10.86 8.96 -0.12
C PHE A 208 -9.36 8.78 -0.30
N PHE A 209 -8.54 9.79 0.05
CA PHE A 209 -7.10 9.73 -0.11
C PHE A 209 -6.38 10.60 0.94
N ILE A 210 -5.18 10.14 1.37
CA ILE A 210 -4.26 10.88 2.25
C ILE A 210 -2.92 11.01 1.54
N SER A 211 -2.44 12.24 1.38
CA SER A 211 -1.09 12.54 0.92
C SER A 211 -0.23 12.99 2.08
N TYR A 212 0.98 12.47 2.17
CA TYR A 212 2.02 12.89 3.10
C TYR A 212 2.98 13.82 2.38
N MET A 213 3.25 14.99 2.96
CA MET A 213 4.12 16.02 2.40
C MET A 213 5.09 16.53 3.48
N ASP A 214 6.16 17.23 3.07
CA ASP A 214 7.15 17.76 4.01
C ASP A 214 6.59 18.77 5.03
N GLY A 215 5.45 19.36 4.80
CA GLY A 215 4.81 20.34 5.68
C GLY A 215 3.51 19.89 6.33
N GLY A 216 3.18 18.60 6.30
CA GLY A 216 1.94 18.07 6.88
C GLY A 216 1.24 17.05 6.00
N ARG A 217 -0.05 16.86 6.21
CA ARG A 217 -0.86 15.91 5.45
C ARG A 217 -2.01 16.61 4.75
N LEU A 218 -2.39 16.07 3.60
CA LEU A 218 -3.49 16.57 2.79
C LEU A 218 -4.53 15.45 2.62
N ILE A 219 -5.77 15.75 2.93
CA ILE A 219 -6.90 14.84 2.75
C ILE A 219 -7.65 15.24 1.50
N SER A 220 -7.67 14.37 0.49
CA SER A 220 -8.55 14.57 -0.67
C SER A 220 -9.92 13.95 -0.35
N ALA A 221 -10.96 14.76 -0.49
CA ALA A 221 -12.32 14.38 -0.14
C ALA A 221 -13.36 15.07 -1.04
N TRP A 222 -14.48 14.42 -1.25
CA TRP A 222 -15.68 15.11 -1.70
C TRP A 222 -16.21 15.98 -0.57
N CYS A 223 -16.49 17.24 -0.84
CA CYS A 223 -17.01 18.19 0.12
C CYS A 223 -18.50 18.47 -0.17
N GLU A 224 -19.41 18.04 0.72
CA GLU A 224 -20.86 18.24 0.50
C GLU A 224 -21.23 19.72 0.39
N LEU A 225 -20.59 20.63 1.14
CA LEU A 225 -20.88 22.06 1.08
C LEU A 225 -20.49 22.70 -0.27
N ARG A 226 -19.50 22.15 -0.95
CA ARG A 226 -19.01 22.68 -2.24
C ARG A 226 -19.48 21.87 -3.43
N ASP A 227 -20.04 20.69 -3.17
CA ASP A 227 -20.45 19.69 -4.17
C ASP A 227 -19.31 19.38 -5.15
N ASP A 228 -18.07 19.23 -4.61
CA ASP A 228 -16.86 19.13 -5.40
C ASP A 228 -15.73 18.46 -4.60
N ILE A 229 -14.72 17.92 -5.30
CA ILE A 229 -13.50 17.40 -4.69
C ILE A 229 -12.67 18.57 -4.16
N ARG A 230 -12.26 18.46 -2.90
CA ARG A 230 -11.43 19.44 -2.21
C ARG A 230 -10.32 18.77 -1.44
N HIS A 231 -9.26 19.56 -1.23
CA HIS A 231 -8.09 19.14 -0.49
C HIS A 231 -8.05 19.87 0.85
N PHE A 232 -8.00 19.12 1.93
CA PHE A 232 -8.01 19.65 3.29
C PHE A 232 -6.67 19.37 3.95
N ARG A 233 -5.96 20.40 4.37
CA ARG A 233 -4.74 20.28 5.18
C ARG A 233 -5.12 19.88 6.60
N THR A 234 -4.45 18.86 7.15
CA THR A 234 -4.76 18.36 8.50
C THR A 234 -4.41 19.37 9.59
N ASP A 235 -3.39 20.21 9.39
CA ASP A 235 -3.00 21.27 10.31
C ASP A 235 -4.00 22.45 10.39
N ARG A 236 -5.00 22.48 9.51
CA ARG A 236 -6.11 23.44 9.52
C ARG A 236 -7.43 22.85 10.00
N MET A 237 -7.44 21.57 10.34
CA MET A 237 -8.60 20.93 10.94
C MET A 237 -8.57 21.18 12.45
N VAL A 238 -9.65 21.76 12.98
CA VAL A 238 -9.78 22.09 14.41
C VAL A 238 -10.62 21.07 15.17
N SER A 239 -11.47 20.32 14.46
CA SER A 239 -12.27 19.24 15.01
C SER A 239 -12.50 18.15 13.97
N LEU A 240 -12.74 16.93 14.44
CA LEU A 240 -13.02 15.75 13.61
C LEU A 240 -14.05 14.87 14.34
N SER A 241 -15.09 14.47 13.63
CA SER A 241 -16.09 13.50 14.11
C SER A 241 -16.47 12.53 13.01
N GLU A 242 -16.44 11.24 13.28
CA GLU A 242 -16.91 10.23 12.36
C GLU A 242 -18.45 10.20 12.35
N LEU A 243 -19.05 10.20 11.18
CA LEU A 243 -20.48 10.06 11.01
C LEU A 243 -20.83 8.58 10.76
N PRO A 244 -21.97 8.08 11.26
CA PRO A 244 -22.36 6.69 11.09
C PRO A 244 -22.72 6.32 9.65
N THR A 245 -22.89 7.33 8.79
CA THR A 245 -23.30 7.16 7.40
C THR A 245 -22.11 6.94 6.47
N ARG A 246 -22.25 5.98 5.56
CA ARG A 246 -21.32 5.84 4.42
C ARG A 246 -21.60 6.89 3.37
N TYR A 247 -20.58 7.25 2.59
CA TYR A 247 -20.83 8.11 1.43
C TYR A 247 -21.48 7.34 0.28
N PRO A 248 -22.30 8.01 -0.58
CA PRO A 248 -23.13 7.34 -1.58
C PRO A 248 -22.37 6.81 -2.79
N ARG A 249 -21.13 7.27 -3.02
CA ARG A 249 -20.25 6.82 -4.10
C ARG A 249 -19.13 5.95 -3.54
N ARG A 250 -18.73 4.90 -4.23
CA ARG A 250 -17.60 4.07 -3.83
C ARG A 250 -16.31 4.88 -3.87
N ARG A 251 -15.40 4.60 -2.92
CA ARG A 251 -14.07 5.22 -2.88
C ARG A 251 -13.33 5.13 -4.21
N HIS A 252 -13.41 3.98 -4.88
CA HIS A 252 -12.79 3.77 -6.18
C HIS A 252 -13.27 4.77 -7.24
N ASP A 253 -14.57 5.09 -7.26
CA ASP A 253 -15.16 6.02 -8.23
C ASP A 253 -14.73 7.46 -7.95
N LEU A 254 -14.58 7.83 -6.66
CA LEU A 254 -14.06 9.14 -6.27
C LEU A 254 -12.59 9.30 -6.69
N ILE A 255 -11.77 8.26 -6.53
CA ILE A 255 -10.37 8.27 -6.98
C ILE A 255 -10.29 8.38 -8.51
N LYS A 256 -11.17 7.69 -9.24
CA LYS A 256 -11.22 7.77 -10.71
C LYS A 256 -11.58 9.19 -11.16
N LEU A 257 -12.64 9.75 -10.59
CA LEU A 257 -13.08 11.12 -10.87
C LEU A 257 -11.96 12.13 -10.57
N TRP A 258 -11.29 12.01 -9.44
CA TRP A 258 -10.18 12.90 -9.08
C TRP A 258 -9.04 12.84 -10.11
N ARG A 259 -8.63 11.64 -10.54
CA ARG A 259 -7.57 11.48 -11.54
C ARG A 259 -7.95 12.05 -12.91
N GLU A 260 -9.22 11.93 -13.30
CA GLU A 260 -9.74 12.51 -14.54
C GLU A 260 -9.67 14.06 -14.49
N LEU A 261 -10.03 14.67 -13.38
CA LEU A 261 -9.92 16.11 -13.16
C LEU A 261 -8.46 16.59 -13.18
N GLU A 262 -7.56 15.93 -12.48
CA GLU A 262 -6.12 16.27 -12.50
C GLU A 262 -5.50 16.14 -13.90
N SER A 263 -5.87 15.10 -14.65
CA SER A 263 -5.35 14.88 -16.01
C SER A 263 -5.86 15.93 -17.00
N SER A 264 -7.01 16.55 -16.75
CA SER A 264 -7.58 17.61 -17.57
C SER A 264 -6.98 18.99 -17.29
N GLU A 265 -6.42 19.20 -16.09
CA GLU A 265 -5.79 20.48 -15.70
C GLU A 265 -4.31 20.58 -16.11
N VAL A 266 -3.66 19.50 -16.54
CA VAL A 266 -2.28 19.53 -17.02
C VAL A 266 -2.27 19.86 -18.51
N PRO A 267 -1.78 21.05 -18.94
CA PRO A 267 -1.61 21.35 -20.37
C PRO A 267 -0.63 20.35 -20.98
N ARG A 268 -1.07 19.63 -22.03
CA ARG A 268 -0.15 18.83 -22.86
C ARG A 268 0.88 19.79 -23.47
N LYS A 269 2.14 19.70 -23.04
CA LYS A 269 3.29 20.33 -23.69
C LYS A 269 3.72 19.50 -24.89
#